data_c1ae962729b72cf804ec4fdec6074ed8
#
_entry.id   c1ae962729b72cf804ec4fdec6074ed8
#
_cell.length_a   1.000
_cell.length_b   1.000
_cell.length_c   1.000
_cell.angle_alpha   90.00
_cell.angle_beta   90.00
_cell.angle_gamma   90.00
#
_symmetry.space_group_name_H-M   'P 1'
#
loop_
_entity.id
_entity.type
_entity.pdbx_description
1 polymer ?
#
loop_
_entity_poly.entity_id
_entity_poly.type
_entity_poly.pdbx_seq_one_letter_code
_entity_poly.pdbx_strand_id
1 'polypeptide(L)' 'DGRIVLVGNAGLVAESADDGRTFDVKWTPEGRGFAGVIDTPAGLVVVGEQGARLLDTSTLVTK' A
#
# COMPACT_ATOMS: atom_id res chain seq x y z
N ASP A 1 1.77 5.80 -16.28
CA ASP A 1 0.74 6.75 -15.87
C ASP A 1 1.12 7.54 -14.62
N GLY A 2 2.33 7.44 -14.13
CA GLY A 2 2.84 8.23 -13.02
C GLY A 2 2.46 7.74 -11.63
N ARG A 3 1.81 6.59 -11.53
CA ARG A 3 1.40 6.05 -10.24
C ARG A 3 2.50 5.19 -9.64
N ILE A 4 2.84 5.48 -8.40
CA ILE A 4 3.84 4.71 -7.64
C ILE A 4 3.22 4.29 -6.32
N VAL A 5 3.42 3.03 -5.94
CA VAL A 5 2.93 2.52 -4.67
C VAL A 5 4.10 1.88 -3.92
N LEU A 6 4.29 2.29 -2.69
CA LEU A 6 5.34 1.75 -1.81
C LEU A 6 4.70 1.14 -0.58
N VAL A 7 5.27 0.06 -0.10
CA VAL A 7 4.82 -0.58 1.14
C VAL A 7 6.01 -0.81 2.05
N GLY A 8 5.76 -0.96 3.33
CA GLY A 8 6.84 -1.13 4.28
C GLY A 8 6.40 -1.69 5.62
N ASN A 9 7.25 -1.49 6.62
CA ASN A 9 7.01 -1.97 7.97
C ASN A 9 5.80 -1.31 8.61
N ALA A 10 5.21 -1.98 9.58
CA ALA A 10 4.07 -1.47 10.33
C ALA A 10 2.82 -1.25 9.46
N GLY A 11 2.77 -1.90 8.32
CA GLY A 11 1.60 -1.78 7.43
C GLY A 11 1.55 -0.49 6.64
N LEU A 12 2.71 0.17 6.45
CA LEU A 12 2.80 1.42 5.70
C LEU A 12 2.45 1.22 4.24
N VAL A 13 1.60 2.11 3.71
CA VAL A 13 1.27 2.17 2.29
C VAL A 13 1.38 3.62 1.84
N ALA A 14 2.22 3.88 0.85
CA ALA A 14 2.38 5.23 0.31
C ALA A 14 2.07 5.19 -1.18
N GLU A 15 1.24 6.11 -1.64
CA GLU A 15 0.84 6.20 -3.03
C GLU A 15 1.17 7.57 -3.61
N SER A 16 1.63 7.57 -4.85
CA SER A 16 1.84 8.80 -5.61
C SER A 16 1.09 8.69 -6.93
N ALA A 17 0.46 9.76 -7.35
CA ALA A 17 -0.21 9.85 -8.64
C ALA A 17 0.50 10.84 -9.58
N ASP A 18 1.66 11.35 -9.18
CA ASP A 18 2.38 12.40 -9.90
C ASP A 18 3.87 12.10 -10.07
N ASP A 19 4.20 10.85 -10.38
CA ASP A 19 5.57 10.40 -10.62
C ASP A 19 6.49 10.51 -9.41
N GLY A 20 5.93 10.45 -8.20
CA GLY A 20 6.72 10.49 -6.99
C GLY A 20 6.97 11.88 -6.42
N ARG A 21 6.33 12.90 -6.96
CA ARG A 21 6.49 14.26 -6.44
C ARG A 21 5.82 14.44 -5.08
N THR A 22 4.64 13.83 -4.91
CA THR A 22 3.95 13.83 -3.63
C THR A 22 3.45 12.43 -3.33
N PHE A 23 3.40 12.06 -2.05
CA PHE A 23 2.91 10.76 -1.61
C PHE A 23 1.84 10.93 -0.57
N ASP A 24 0.77 10.14 -0.70
CA ASP A 24 -0.26 10.02 0.30
C ASP A 24 0.07 8.80 1.14
N VAL A 25 0.40 9.01 2.42
CA VAL A 25 0.91 7.96 3.30
C VAL A 25 -0.19 7.53 4.26
N LYS A 26 -0.45 6.22 4.28
CA LYS A 26 -1.46 5.63 5.16
C LYS A 26 -0.94 4.33 5.74
N TRP A 27 -1.65 3.80 6.71
CA TRP A 27 -1.28 2.55 7.37
C TRP A 27 -2.45 1.61 7.43
N THR A 28 -2.19 0.30 7.38
CA THR A 28 -3.23 -0.68 7.64
C THR A 28 -3.49 -0.75 9.14
N PRO A 29 -4.75 -0.99 9.56
CA PRO A 29 -5.06 -1.07 11.00
C PRO A 29 -4.28 -2.16 11.73
N GLU A 30 -3.97 -3.27 11.06
CA GLU A 30 -3.23 -4.37 11.70
C GLU A 30 -1.78 -4.02 11.99
N GLY A 31 -1.21 -3.07 11.24
CA GLY A 31 0.18 -2.68 11.44
C GLY A 31 1.20 -3.74 11.05
N ARG A 32 0.82 -4.70 10.21
CA ARG A 32 1.73 -5.76 9.78
C ARG A 32 2.59 -5.29 8.62
N GLY A 33 3.85 -5.73 8.61
CA GLY A 33 4.78 -5.34 7.55
C GLY A 33 4.46 -6.00 6.23
N PHE A 34 4.72 -5.28 5.15
CA PHE A 34 4.58 -5.78 3.80
C PHE A 34 5.96 -5.85 3.14
N ALA A 35 6.14 -6.86 2.28
CA ALA A 35 7.39 -7.04 1.53
C ALA A 35 7.26 -6.58 0.08
N GLY A 36 6.05 -6.48 -0.45
CA GLY A 36 5.86 -6.06 -1.82
C GLY A 36 4.41 -5.70 -2.11
N VAL A 37 4.20 -5.10 -3.27
CA VAL A 37 2.87 -4.70 -3.70
C VAL A 37 2.75 -4.84 -5.21
N ILE A 38 1.58 -5.24 -5.68
CA ILE A 38 1.26 -5.35 -7.10
C ILE A 38 -0.03 -4.56 -7.34
N ASP A 39 0.02 -3.64 -8.31
CA ASP A 39 -1.15 -2.86 -8.70
C ASP A 39 -1.90 -3.64 -9.78
N THR A 40 -3.17 -3.98 -9.51
CA THR A 40 -4.00 -4.73 -10.44
C THR A 40 -5.28 -3.97 -10.73
N PRO A 41 -6.01 -4.32 -11.80
CA PRO A 41 -7.30 -3.68 -12.08
C PRO A 41 -8.32 -3.86 -10.94
N ALA A 42 -8.18 -4.92 -10.14
CA ALA A 42 -9.08 -5.16 -9.01
C ALA A 42 -8.65 -4.42 -7.75
N GLY A 43 -7.46 -3.79 -7.74
CA GLY A 43 -6.92 -3.09 -6.60
C GLY A 43 -5.48 -3.48 -6.32
N LEU A 44 -4.99 -3.16 -5.14
CA LEU A 44 -3.61 -3.47 -4.75
C LEU A 44 -3.55 -4.84 -4.08
N VAL A 45 -2.62 -5.66 -4.53
CA VAL A 45 -2.32 -6.94 -3.88
C VAL A 45 -1.02 -6.76 -3.11
N VAL A 46 -1.06 -6.98 -1.80
CA VAL A 46 0.13 -6.85 -0.95
C VAL A 46 0.62 -8.21 -0.53
N VAL A 47 1.93 -8.33 -0.41
CA VAL A 47 2.60 -9.57 0.03
C VAL A 47 3.38 -9.27 1.30
N GLY A 48 3.31 -10.16 2.25
CA GLY A 48 4.03 -9.99 3.51
C GLY A 48 4.00 -11.26 4.34
N GLU A 49 4.12 -11.11 5.65
CA GLU A 49 4.19 -12.26 6.56
C GLU A 49 2.98 -13.17 6.48
N GLN A 50 1.84 -12.62 6.11
CA GLN A 50 0.58 -13.35 6.03
C GLN A 50 0.30 -13.91 4.64
N GLY A 51 1.27 -13.80 3.72
CA GLY A 51 1.07 -14.19 2.33
C GLY A 51 0.55 -13.04 1.48
N ALA A 52 -0.11 -13.36 0.39
CA ALA A 52 -0.63 -12.35 -0.55
C ALA A 52 -2.11 -12.11 -0.30
N ARG A 53 -2.54 -10.86 -0.35
CA ARG A 53 -3.96 -10.53 -0.22
C ARG A 53 -4.29 -9.23 -0.94
N LEU A 54 -5.55 -9.11 -1.32
CA LEU A 54 -6.06 -7.87 -1.90
C LEU A 54 -6.25 -6.85 -0.78
N LEU A 55 -5.67 -5.69 -0.94
CA LEU A 55 -5.74 -4.63 0.07
C LEU A 55 -7.00 -3.81 -0.12
N ASP A 56 -7.80 -3.71 0.95
CA ASP A 56 -8.97 -2.84 0.95
C ASP A 56 -8.53 -1.45 1.37
N THR A 57 -8.37 -0.56 0.39
CA THR A 57 -7.87 0.78 0.66
C THR A 57 -8.81 1.63 1.51
N SER A 58 -10.09 1.25 1.59
CA SER A 58 -11.05 1.99 2.42
C SER A 58 -10.79 1.80 3.91
N THR A 59 -10.02 0.78 4.29
CA THR A 59 -9.71 0.53 5.70
C THR A 59 -8.40 1.19 6.14
N LEU A 60 -7.65 1.79 5.23
CA LEU A 60 -6.38 2.44 5.56
C LEU A 60 -6.62 3.68 6.43
N VAL A 61 -5.69 3.93 7.33
CA VAL A 61 -5.79 5.06 8.25
C VAL A 61 -4.64 6.03 8.03
N THR A 62 -4.91 7.31 8.27
CA THR A 62 -3.91 8.37 8.22
C THR A 62 -3.45 8.66 9.64
N LYS A 63 -2.16 8.69 9.82
CA LYS A 63 -1.57 8.93 11.12
C LYS A 63 -1.45 10.40 11.43
#